data_ab455de1e18810bd5bc7933b086009c9
#
_entry.id   ab455de1e18810bd5bc7933b086009c9
#
_cell.length_a   1.000
_cell.length_b   1.000
_cell.length_c   1.000
_cell.angle_alpha   90.00
_cell.angle_beta   90.00
_cell.angle_gamma   90.00
#
_symmetry.space_group_name_H-M   'P 1'
#
loop_
_entity.id
_entity.type
_entity.pdbx_description
1 polymer ?
#
loop_
_entity_poly.entity_id
_entity_poly.type
_entity_poly.pdbx_seq_one_letter_code
_entity_poly.pdbx_strand_id
1 'polypeptide(L)'
;VALRHKDKFRIISLAAGGNAKLLEEQANLLRPGIIALADPEKACEIKELPKGAVLYTGENAALHAVSEKADIVFVAVSGFAGLAPVLEAISMGKNVALANKETLVAGGEIVMRLAKEKGVKIIPCRKKK
;
A
#
# COMPACT_ATOMS: atom_id res chain seq x y z
N VAL A 1 -4.84 -12.39 -4.44
CA VAL A 1 -6.19 -11.95 -4.84
C VAL A 1 -6.14 -11.20 -6.15
N ALA A 2 -5.29 -10.18 -6.29
CA ALA A 2 -5.21 -9.40 -7.52
C ALA A 2 -4.82 -10.25 -8.74
N LEU A 3 -3.95 -11.23 -8.57
CA LEU A 3 -3.53 -12.11 -9.66
C LEU A 3 -4.65 -13.03 -10.14
N ARG A 4 -5.54 -13.44 -9.23
CA ARG A 4 -6.69 -14.27 -9.57
C ARG A 4 -7.78 -13.50 -10.30
N HIS A 5 -7.84 -12.20 -10.07
CA HIS A 5 -8.92 -11.34 -10.57
C HIS A 5 -8.39 -10.13 -11.32
N LYS A 6 -7.42 -10.36 -12.23
CA LYS A 6 -6.81 -9.29 -13.03
C LYS A 6 -7.82 -8.48 -13.82
N ASP A 7 -8.91 -9.11 -14.24
CA ASP A 7 -10.00 -8.46 -14.95
C ASP A 7 -10.84 -7.53 -14.08
N LYS A 8 -10.79 -7.75 -12.75
CA LYS A 8 -11.58 -6.97 -11.78
C LYS A 8 -10.75 -5.93 -11.04
N PHE A 9 -9.43 -6.14 -10.95
CA PHE A 9 -8.54 -5.27 -10.19
C PHE A 9 -7.39 -4.77 -11.04
N ARG A 10 -7.14 -3.49 -10.94
CA ARG A 10 -5.97 -2.87 -11.54
C ARG A 10 -5.08 -2.37 -10.41
N ILE A 11 -3.84 -2.83 -10.39
CA ILE A 11 -2.88 -2.41 -9.37
C ILE A 11 -2.17 -1.14 -9.84
N ILE A 12 -2.38 -0.05 -9.13
CA ILE A 12 -1.78 1.26 -9.46
C ILE A 12 -0.39 1.37 -8.84
N SER A 13 -0.22 0.82 -7.63
CA SER A 13 1.06 0.90 -6.93
C SER A 13 1.27 -0.32 -6.01
N LEU A 14 2.54 -0.60 -5.71
CA LEU A 14 2.94 -1.63 -4.76
C LEU A 14 3.96 -1.04 -3.79
N ALA A 15 3.91 -1.47 -2.54
CA ALA A 15 4.86 -1.04 -1.52
C ALA A 15 5.31 -2.23 -0.68
N ALA A 16 6.58 -2.24 -0.32
CA ALA A 16 7.15 -3.25 0.55
C ALA A 16 8.17 -2.63 1.51
N GLY A 17 8.43 -3.32 2.63
CA GLY A 17 9.43 -2.87 3.59
C GLY A 17 10.85 -3.14 3.14
N GLY A 18 11.22 -4.42 2.99
CA GLY A 18 12.59 -4.79 2.64
C GLY A 18 12.71 -5.98 1.70
N ASN A 19 11.60 -6.63 1.33
CA ASN A 19 11.66 -7.78 0.44
C ASN A 19 11.65 -7.34 -1.02
N ALA A 20 12.79 -6.85 -1.49
CA ALA A 20 12.95 -6.31 -2.83
C ALA A 20 12.69 -7.35 -3.92
N LYS A 21 13.11 -8.58 -3.69
CA LYS A 21 12.98 -9.65 -4.66
C LYS A 21 11.52 -10.00 -4.94
N LEU A 22 10.72 -10.13 -3.88
CA LEU A 22 9.29 -10.40 -4.00
C LEU A 22 8.57 -9.20 -4.62
N LEU A 23 8.95 -7.98 -4.23
CA LEU A 23 8.39 -6.75 -4.79
C LEU A 23 8.63 -6.68 -6.30
N GLU A 24 9.85 -7.02 -6.74
CA GLU A 24 10.19 -7.06 -8.16
C GLU A 24 9.34 -8.06 -8.93
N GLU A 25 9.19 -9.28 -8.39
CA GLU A 25 8.35 -10.30 -9.00
C GLU A 25 6.90 -9.85 -9.15
N GLN A 26 6.34 -9.30 -8.08
CA GLN A 26 4.96 -8.82 -8.09
C GLN A 26 4.80 -7.63 -9.03
N ALA A 27 5.77 -6.74 -9.08
CA ALA A 27 5.73 -5.60 -9.98
C ALA A 27 5.72 -6.02 -11.44
N ASN A 28 6.51 -7.02 -11.80
CA ASN A 28 6.55 -7.51 -13.17
C ASN A 28 5.29 -8.27 -13.57
N LEU A 29 4.60 -8.88 -12.60
CA LEU A 29 3.33 -9.56 -12.84
C LEU A 29 2.15 -8.61 -12.92
N LEU A 30 2.09 -7.62 -12.03
CA LEU A 30 0.95 -6.72 -11.89
C LEU A 30 1.13 -5.39 -12.63
N ARG A 31 2.35 -5.04 -12.96
CA ARG A 31 2.73 -3.82 -13.70
C ARG A 31 2.15 -2.51 -13.14
N PRO A 32 2.40 -2.22 -11.86
CA PRO A 32 1.97 -0.93 -11.30
C PRO A 32 2.82 0.21 -11.84
N GLY A 33 2.28 1.41 -11.81
CA GLY A 33 3.03 2.60 -12.22
C GLY A 33 3.94 3.13 -11.12
N ILE A 34 3.67 2.78 -9.87
CA ILE A 34 4.43 3.25 -8.72
C ILE A 34 4.86 2.06 -7.88
N ILE A 35 6.14 2.03 -7.51
CA ILE A 35 6.71 0.98 -6.68
C ILE A 35 7.47 1.65 -5.53
N ALA A 36 7.23 1.20 -4.30
CA ALA A 36 7.86 1.77 -3.13
C ALA A 36 8.55 0.68 -2.31
N LEU A 37 9.78 0.95 -1.92
CA LEU A 37 10.58 0.07 -1.08
C LEU A 37 11.15 0.87 0.09
N ALA A 38 10.75 0.53 1.31
CA ALA A 38 11.13 1.32 2.48
C ALA A 38 12.64 1.25 2.77
N ASP A 39 13.28 0.10 2.53
CA ASP A 39 14.70 -0.07 2.77
C ASP A 39 15.52 0.31 1.52
N PRO A 40 16.20 1.48 1.51
CA PRO A 40 16.95 1.90 0.34
C PRO A 40 18.17 1.02 0.04
N GLU A 41 18.70 0.34 1.05
CA GLU A 41 19.84 -0.57 0.85
C GLU A 41 19.44 -1.79 0.02
N LYS A 42 18.18 -2.20 0.10
CA LYS A 42 17.67 -3.33 -0.67
C LYS A 42 17.30 -2.97 -2.11
N ALA A 43 17.26 -1.70 -2.43
CA ALA A 43 16.91 -1.25 -3.79
C ALA A 43 17.89 -1.79 -4.84
N CYS A 44 19.15 -2.00 -4.48
CA CYS A 44 20.14 -2.56 -5.40
C CYS A 44 19.84 -4.02 -5.80
N GLU A 45 18.99 -4.72 -5.06
CA GLU A 45 18.59 -6.08 -5.39
C GLU A 45 17.53 -6.12 -6.50
N ILE A 46 16.89 -4.98 -6.79
CA ILE A 46 15.92 -4.88 -7.86
C ILE A 46 16.69 -4.70 -9.18
N LYS A 47 16.53 -5.63 -10.09
CA LYS A 47 17.25 -5.64 -11.36
C LYS A 47 16.41 -5.13 -12.52
N GLU A 48 15.12 -5.46 -12.52
CA GLU A 48 14.24 -5.12 -13.63
C GLU A 48 12.85 -4.75 -13.12
N LEU A 49 12.34 -3.61 -13.58
CA LEU A 49 11.00 -3.14 -13.24
C LEU A 49 10.20 -2.92 -14.52
N PRO A 50 8.86 -2.89 -14.43
CA PRO A 50 8.02 -2.59 -15.59
C PRO A 50 8.41 -1.25 -16.21
N LYS A 51 8.32 -1.17 -17.52
CA LYS A 51 8.64 0.05 -18.25
C LYS A 51 7.71 1.18 -17.82
N GLY A 52 8.28 2.32 -17.49
CA GLY A 52 7.51 3.48 -17.06
C GLY A 52 7.18 3.53 -15.58
N ALA A 53 7.53 2.48 -14.81
CA ALA A 53 7.32 2.46 -13.37
C ALA A 53 8.31 3.36 -12.67
N VAL A 54 7.86 4.04 -11.61
CA VAL A 54 8.71 4.89 -10.77
C VAL A 54 8.96 4.19 -9.45
N LEU A 55 10.22 4.08 -9.06
CA LEU A 55 10.61 3.48 -7.78
C LEU A 55 10.92 4.55 -6.75
N TYR A 56 10.25 4.48 -5.63
CA TYR A 56 10.55 5.32 -4.46
C TYR A 56 11.19 4.46 -3.39
N THR A 57 12.19 4.97 -2.71
CA THR A 57 12.85 4.29 -1.60
C THR A 57 12.92 5.18 -0.37
N GLY A 58 13.13 4.55 0.79
CA GLY A 58 13.28 5.27 2.03
C GLY A 58 12.08 5.14 2.95
N GLU A 59 12.19 5.76 4.11
CA GLU A 59 11.22 5.67 5.19
C GLU A 59 9.80 6.08 4.77
N ASN A 60 9.68 7.07 3.91
CA ASN A 60 8.39 7.59 3.46
C ASN A 60 7.96 7.05 2.09
N ALA A 61 8.63 6.00 1.60
CA ALA A 61 8.33 5.46 0.28
C ALA A 61 6.87 5.02 0.14
N ALA A 62 6.30 4.41 1.19
CA ALA A 62 4.92 3.94 1.15
C ALA A 62 3.91 5.07 0.97
N LEU A 63 4.22 6.29 1.40
CA LEU A 63 3.35 7.44 1.19
C LEU A 63 3.22 7.78 -0.29
N HIS A 64 4.29 7.59 -1.05
CA HIS A 64 4.27 7.82 -2.50
C HIS A 64 3.46 6.75 -3.23
N ALA A 65 3.26 5.59 -2.62
CA ALA A 65 2.44 4.53 -3.18
C ALA A 65 0.94 4.85 -3.10
N VAL A 66 0.55 5.72 -2.18
CA VAL A 66 -0.85 6.17 -2.09
C VAL A 66 -1.11 7.13 -3.25
N SER A 67 -1.94 6.71 -4.19
CA SER A 67 -2.14 7.44 -5.44
C SER A 67 -3.57 7.96 -5.58
N GLU A 68 -3.71 9.17 -6.15
CA GLU A 68 -5.00 9.74 -6.49
C GLU A 68 -5.78 8.91 -7.50
N LYS A 69 -5.07 8.10 -8.28
CA LYS A 69 -5.68 7.23 -9.29
C LYS A 69 -6.29 5.97 -8.70
N ALA A 70 -5.94 5.62 -7.47
CA ALA A 70 -6.46 4.43 -6.81
C ALA A 70 -7.84 4.71 -6.20
N ASP A 71 -8.73 3.74 -6.27
CA ASP A 71 -10.05 3.83 -5.63
C ASP A 71 -9.98 3.33 -4.19
N ILE A 72 -9.15 2.32 -3.95
CA ILE A 72 -8.98 1.70 -2.64
C ILE A 72 -7.49 1.55 -2.36
N VAL A 73 -7.11 1.85 -1.12
CA VAL A 73 -5.75 1.60 -0.64
C VAL A 73 -5.78 0.40 0.30
N PHE A 74 -5.06 -0.65 -0.07
CA PHE A 74 -4.95 -1.86 0.73
C PHE A 74 -3.69 -1.80 1.59
N VAL A 75 -3.85 -1.88 2.91
CA VAL A 75 -2.74 -1.78 3.85
C VAL A 75 -2.58 -3.08 4.60
N ALA A 76 -1.44 -3.74 4.42
CA ALA A 76 -1.13 -5.02 5.05
C ALA A 76 0.23 -5.01 5.76
N VAL A 77 0.85 -3.84 5.93
CA VAL A 77 2.12 -3.73 6.64
C VAL A 77 1.90 -3.80 8.15
N SER A 78 2.82 -4.43 8.86
CA SER A 78 2.70 -4.63 10.30
C SER A 78 3.16 -3.44 11.12
N GLY A 79 2.58 -3.30 12.31
CA GLY A 79 2.98 -2.29 13.29
C GLY A 79 2.60 -0.87 12.90
N PHE A 80 3.35 0.09 13.42
CA PHE A 80 3.11 1.51 13.19
C PHE A 80 3.39 1.95 11.75
N ALA A 81 4.13 1.15 10.99
CA ALA A 81 4.45 1.49 9.60
C ALA A 81 3.23 1.64 8.71
N GLY A 82 2.10 1.00 9.07
CA GLY A 82 0.87 1.10 8.31
C GLY A 82 0.05 2.36 8.59
N LEU A 83 0.33 3.06 9.70
CA LEU A 83 -0.48 4.20 10.12
C LEU A 83 -0.36 5.40 9.16
N ALA A 84 0.86 5.76 8.77
CA ALA A 84 1.07 6.90 7.88
C ALA A 84 0.40 6.73 6.51
N PRO A 85 0.53 5.57 5.82
CA PRO A 85 -0.21 5.35 4.57
C PRO A 85 -1.73 5.39 4.75
N VAL A 86 -2.24 4.87 5.87
CA VAL A 86 -3.68 4.90 6.15
C VAL A 86 -4.17 6.35 6.28
N LEU A 87 -3.47 7.17 7.06
CA LEU A 87 -3.84 8.56 7.25
C LEU A 87 -3.76 9.35 5.93
N GLU A 88 -2.74 9.08 5.12
CA GLU A 88 -2.61 9.70 3.81
C GLU A 88 -3.77 9.33 2.90
N ALA A 89 -4.12 8.05 2.84
CA ALA A 89 -5.24 7.58 2.02
C ALA A 89 -6.55 8.24 2.44
N ILE A 90 -6.80 8.35 3.74
CA ILE A 90 -8.00 8.99 4.26
C ILE A 90 -8.03 10.47 3.88
N SER A 91 -6.89 11.17 4.00
CA SER A 91 -6.81 12.59 3.67
C SER A 91 -7.07 12.84 2.17
N MET A 92 -6.76 11.86 1.33
CA MET A 92 -7.04 11.91 -0.11
C MET A 92 -8.46 11.47 -0.46
N GLY A 93 -9.27 11.10 0.53
CA GLY A 93 -10.63 10.66 0.32
C GLY A 93 -10.75 9.25 -0.22
N LYS A 94 -9.75 8.39 0.00
CA LYS A 94 -9.74 7.01 -0.49
C LYS A 94 -10.24 6.06 0.60
N ASN A 95 -11.01 5.05 0.19
CA ASN A 95 -11.38 3.96 1.09
C ASN A 95 -10.14 3.11 1.39
N VAL A 96 -10.06 2.58 2.60
CA VAL A 96 -8.92 1.79 3.03
C VAL A 96 -9.37 0.38 3.36
N ALA A 97 -8.73 -0.61 2.76
CA ALA A 97 -8.87 -2.01 3.13
C ALA A 97 -7.69 -2.36 4.03
N LEU A 98 -7.97 -2.77 5.25
CA LEU A 98 -6.96 -2.93 6.28
C LEU A 98 -6.88 -4.39 6.72
N ALA A 99 -5.73 -5.02 6.45
CA ALA A 99 -5.50 -6.42 6.84
C ALA A 99 -4.87 -6.56 8.23
N ASN A 100 -4.41 -5.43 8.82
CA ASN A 100 -3.64 -5.45 10.06
C ASN A 100 -4.38 -4.73 11.19
N LYS A 101 -4.70 -5.45 12.26
CA LYS A 101 -5.36 -4.90 13.44
C LYS A 101 -4.50 -3.92 14.21
N GLU A 102 -3.19 -4.08 14.14
CA GLU A 102 -2.25 -3.26 14.93
C GLU A 102 -2.33 -1.78 14.58
N THR A 103 -2.60 -1.46 13.34
CA THR A 103 -2.78 -0.07 12.90
C THR A 103 -3.99 0.57 13.58
N LEU A 104 -5.08 -0.18 13.72
CA LEU A 104 -6.27 0.31 14.41
C LEU A 104 -6.07 0.43 15.92
N VAL A 105 -5.29 -0.48 16.51
CA VAL A 105 -4.96 -0.41 17.93
C VAL A 105 -4.09 0.81 18.22
N ALA A 106 -3.08 1.04 17.37
CA ALA A 106 -2.12 2.12 17.57
C ALA A 106 -2.71 3.53 17.37
N GLY A 107 -3.58 3.67 16.37
CA GLY A 107 -4.12 4.98 15.99
C GLY A 107 -5.60 4.98 15.70
N GLY A 108 -6.35 4.03 16.29
CA GLY A 108 -7.75 3.78 15.95
C GLY A 108 -8.66 4.99 16.07
N GLU A 109 -8.55 5.77 17.14
CA GLU A 109 -9.39 6.94 17.33
C GLU A 109 -9.15 7.99 16.25
N ILE A 110 -7.87 8.26 15.95
CA ILE A 110 -7.48 9.23 14.92
C ILE A 110 -7.96 8.75 13.56
N VAL A 111 -7.71 7.48 13.24
CA VAL A 111 -8.09 6.87 11.96
C VAL A 111 -9.60 6.94 11.77
N MET A 112 -10.37 6.52 12.77
CA MET A 112 -11.83 6.49 12.64
C MET A 112 -12.43 7.89 12.59
N ARG A 113 -11.85 8.84 13.32
CA ARG A 113 -12.30 10.23 13.29
C ARG A 113 -12.08 10.84 11.91
N LEU A 114 -10.87 10.70 11.36
CA LEU A 114 -10.56 11.23 10.04
C LEU A 114 -11.39 10.56 8.95
N ALA A 115 -11.60 9.25 9.04
CA ALA A 115 -12.43 8.53 8.10
C ALA A 115 -13.85 9.08 8.08
N LYS A 116 -14.41 9.35 9.26
CA LYS A 116 -15.74 9.92 9.38
C LYS A 116 -15.81 11.32 8.81
N GLU A 117 -14.82 12.16 9.09
CA GLU A 117 -14.75 13.52 8.57
C GLU A 117 -14.66 13.57 7.05
N LYS A 118 -13.92 12.65 6.46
CA LYS A 118 -13.72 12.59 5.01
C LYS A 118 -14.76 11.74 4.29
N GLY A 119 -15.63 11.06 5.03
CA GLY A 119 -16.66 10.20 4.44
C GLY A 119 -16.09 8.94 3.78
N VAL A 120 -14.92 8.47 4.21
CA VAL A 120 -14.30 7.27 3.68
C VAL A 120 -14.60 6.07 4.58
N LYS A 121 -14.52 4.88 4.01
CA LYS A 121 -14.75 3.62 4.71
C LYS A 121 -13.44 2.93 5.04
N ILE A 122 -13.35 2.37 6.23
CA ILE A 122 -12.28 1.48 6.64
C ILE A 122 -12.84 0.07 6.59
N ILE A 123 -12.32 -0.74 5.67
CA ILE A 123 -12.80 -2.09 5.42
C ILE A 123 -11.84 -3.10 6.05
N PRO A 124 -12.25 -3.82 7.11
CA PRO A 124 -11.37 -4.84 7.67
C PRO A 124 -11.29 -6.05 6.74
N CYS A 125 -10.08 -6.52 6.47
CA CYS A 125 -9.85 -7.71 5.68
C CYS A 125 -9.36 -8.82 6.59
N ARG A 126 -10.08 -9.93 6.63
CA ARG A 126 -9.68 -11.10 7.41
C ARG A 126 -8.98 -12.10 6.50
N LYS A 127 -7.86 -12.65 7.00
CA LYS A 127 -7.24 -13.76 6.31
C LYS A 127 -8.13 -14.99 6.46
N LYS A 128 -8.46 -15.62 5.37
CA LYS A 128 -9.08 -16.95 5.42
C LYS A 128 -8.03 -17.94 5.87
N LYS A 129 -8.36 -18.70 6.86
CA LYS A 129 -7.50 -19.80 7.30
C LYS A 129 -7.53 -20.94 6.28
#